data_ea43af353935a16a03e60233c7746cdc
#
_entry.id   ea43af353935a16a03e60233c7746cdc
#
_cell.length_a   1.000
_cell.length_b   1.000
_cell.length_c   1.000
_cell.angle_alpha   90.00
_cell.angle_beta   90.00
_cell.angle_gamma   90.00
#
_symmetry.space_group_name_H-M   'P 1'
#
loop_
_entity.id
_entity.type
_entity.pdbx_description
1 polymer ?
#
loop_
_entity_poly.entity_id
_entity_poly.type
_entity_poly.pdbx_seq_one_letter_code
_entity_poly.pdbx_strand_id
1 'polypeptide(L)'
;MIDYLNEFEDKGFFTCADILKESEREELLSNIDQIERNVLTHPENKKEMDPNNTSRLRKINDLTLNHQYFFEISKKTEILNVIEKCIGPDIKLFGDQLFMKPPGGVEKTSHQDSPYFPISPMNLITCWIALEDVTEENGCMKFIPGSHQLGALPHSEKWMVGNREDMRIPKDLIQDKDEVSICLKAGSASFHHSLLVHRSGSNNSPHSRKGWAIHYMSSKSKWTDSDDLKPNFPLLRGASHPDCV
;
A
#
# COMPACT_ATOMS: atom_id res chain seq x y z
N MET A 1 23.16 -11.93 4.03
CA MET A 1 22.54 -10.56 3.98
C MET A 1 21.56 -10.60 2.82
N ILE A 2 20.29 -10.32 3.06
CA ILE A 2 19.27 -10.31 1.99
C ILE A 2 19.65 -9.19 1.02
N ASP A 3 19.78 -9.52 -0.26
CA ASP A 3 20.00 -8.53 -1.30
C ASP A 3 18.64 -8.02 -1.78
N TYR A 4 18.09 -7.06 -1.06
CA TYR A 4 16.78 -6.48 -1.32
C TYR A 4 16.65 -5.92 -2.74
N LEU A 5 17.75 -5.40 -3.31
CA LEU A 5 17.73 -4.85 -4.66
C LEU A 5 17.51 -5.95 -5.70
N ASN A 6 18.31 -7.03 -5.64
CA ASN A 6 18.15 -8.15 -6.56
C ASN A 6 16.76 -8.81 -6.45
N GLU A 7 16.23 -8.97 -5.23
CA GLU A 7 14.86 -9.49 -5.07
C GLU A 7 13.80 -8.53 -5.64
N PHE A 8 13.98 -7.23 -5.45
CA PHE A 8 13.07 -6.22 -6.00
C PHE A 8 13.10 -6.18 -7.53
N GLU A 9 14.29 -6.26 -8.13
CA GLU A 9 14.45 -6.27 -9.60
C GLU A 9 13.92 -7.56 -10.23
N ASP A 10 14.14 -8.71 -9.60
CA ASP A 10 13.75 -10.02 -10.14
C ASP A 10 12.27 -10.33 -9.88
N LYS A 11 11.83 -10.25 -8.62
CA LYS A 11 10.50 -10.65 -8.20
C LYS A 11 9.50 -9.48 -8.13
N GLY A 12 9.99 -8.24 -8.01
CA GLY A 12 9.18 -7.04 -7.79
C GLY A 12 8.78 -6.81 -6.33
N PHE A 13 9.27 -7.64 -5.39
CA PHE A 13 8.99 -7.50 -3.97
C PHE A 13 9.98 -8.25 -3.09
N PHE A 14 9.99 -7.88 -1.81
CA PHE A 14 10.63 -8.60 -0.71
C PHE A 14 9.94 -8.28 0.62
N THR A 15 10.33 -8.96 1.69
CA THR A 15 9.79 -8.73 3.04
C THR A 15 10.91 -8.39 4.00
N CYS A 16 10.60 -7.52 4.98
CA CYS A 16 11.48 -7.17 6.09
C CYS A 16 10.78 -7.47 7.41
N ALA A 17 11.43 -8.23 8.28
CA ALA A 17 10.96 -8.39 9.64
C ALA A 17 11.27 -7.13 10.48
N ASP A 18 10.48 -6.90 11.51
CA ASP A 18 10.73 -5.93 12.59
C ASP A 18 11.04 -4.50 12.08
N ILE A 19 10.33 -4.04 11.05
CA ILE A 19 10.48 -2.67 10.53
C ILE A 19 9.94 -1.64 11.53
N LEU A 20 8.97 -2.03 12.34
CA LEU A 20 8.50 -1.29 13.51
C LEU A 20 8.91 -2.00 14.80
N LYS A 21 9.35 -1.23 15.79
CA LYS A 21 9.46 -1.70 17.16
C LYS A 21 8.07 -1.94 17.74
N GLU A 22 7.95 -2.82 18.74
CA GLU A 22 6.67 -3.10 19.39
C GLU A 22 6.00 -1.82 19.94
N SER A 23 6.78 -0.95 20.61
CA SER A 23 6.24 0.32 21.13
C SER A 23 5.71 1.27 20.05
N GLU A 24 6.35 1.31 18.88
CA GLU A 24 5.89 2.13 17.75
C GLU A 24 4.59 1.57 17.16
N ARG A 25 4.51 0.24 17.07
CA ARG A 25 3.32 -0.46 16.60
C ARG A 25 2.12 -0.24 17.55
N GLU A 26 2.34 -0.37 18.86
CA GLU A 26 1.30 -0.13 19.88
C GLU A 26 0.81 1.33 19.84
N GLU A 27 1.71 2.29 19.69
CA GLU A 27 1.35 3.68 19.56
C GLU A 27 0.57 3.96 18.27
N LEU A 28 0.95 3.34 17.12
CA LEU A 28 0.16 3.41 15.87
C LEU A 28 -1.25 2.86 16.08
N LEU A 29 -1.40 1.70 16.69
CA LEU A 29 -2.71 1.10 16.95
C LEU A 29 -3.56 1.98 17.87
N SER A 30 -2.98 2.57 18.92
CA SER A 30 -3.67 3.51 19.79
C SER A 30 -4.18 4.75 19.06
N ASN A 31 -3.34 5.32 18.17
CA ASN A 31 -3.74 6.45 17.32
C ASN A 31 -4.86 6.06 16.35
N ILE A 32 -4.74 4.87 15.72
CA ILE A 32 -5.77 4.34 14.82
C ILE A 32 -7.12 4.19 15.54
N ASP A 33 -7.11 3.63 16.73
CA ASP A 33 -8.34 3.46 17.52
C ASP A 33 -9.00 4.80 17.88
N GLN A 34 -8.22 5.87 18.09
CA GLN A 34 -8.75 7.22 18.27
C GLN A 34 -9.35 7.78 16.99
N ILE A 35 -8.64 7.59 15.85
CA ILE A 35 -9.12 8.03 14.54
C ILE A 35 -10.39 7.28 14.14
N GLU A 36 -10.46 5.96 14.36
CA GLU A 36 -11.67 5.16 14.09
C GLU A 36 -12.89 5.68 14.85
N ARG A 37 -12.73 6.05 16.13
CA ARG A 37 -13.82 6.63 16.93
C ARG A 37 -14.33 7.96 16.39
N ASN A 38 -13.44 8.75 15.79
CA ASN A 38 -13.74 10.11 15.36
C ASN A 38 -14.00 10.22 13.84
N VAL A 39 -13.57 9.24 13.06
CA VAL A 39 -13.58 9.32 11.59
C VAL A 39 -14.97 9.51 10.98
N LEU A 40 -16.00 9.01 11.64
CA LEU A 40 -17.39 9.16 11.17
C LEU A 40 -17.89 10.60 11.30
N THR A 41 -17.32 11.38 12.22
CA THR A 41 -17.68 12.76 12.51
C THR A 41 -16.79 13.79 11.81
N HIS A 42 -15.65 13.35 11.25
CA HIS A 42 -14.68 14.21 10.56
C HIS A 42 -14.73 13.98 9.04
N PRO A 43 -15.33 14.89 8.25
CA PRO A 43 -15.47 14.75 6.79
C PRO A 43 -14.14 14.86 6.04
N GLU A 44 -13.11 15.47 6.65
CA GLU A 44 -11.76 15.59 6.07
C GLU A 44 -11.04 14.26 5.90
N ASN A 45 -11.42 13.25 6.65
CA ASN A 45 -10.84 11.90 6.50
C ASN A 45 -11.48 11.19 5.30
N LYS A 46 -10.73 11.03 4.23
CA LYS A 46 -11.13 10.21 3.09
C LYS A 46 -11.20 8.75 3.52
N LYS A 47 -12.40 8.23 3.71
CA LYS A 47 -12.69 6.90 4.23
C LYS A 47 -13.53 6.06 3.29
N GLU A 48 -13.37 4.76 3.36
CA GLU A 48 -14.25 3.79 2.71
C GLU A 48 -14.83 2.84 3.75
N MET A 49 -16.13 2.54 3.59
CA MET A 49 -16.85 1.60 4.43
C MET A 49 -16.77 0.19 3.85
N ASP A 50 -16.95 -0.83 4.71
CA ASP A 50 -17.06 -2.21 4.24
C ASP A 50 -18.32 -2.37 3.36
N PRO A 51 -18.21 -2.94 2.14
CA PRO A 51 -19.32 -3.04 1.21
C PRO A 51 -20.46 -3.95 1.71
N ASN A 52 -20.18 -4.88 2.61
CA ASN A 52 -21.18 -5.77 3.21
C ASN A 52 -21.71 -5.24 4.55
N ASN A 53 -21.03 -4.26 5.14
CA ASN A 53 -21.45 -3.65 6.40
C ASN A 53 -21.00 -2.18 6.50
N THR A 54 -21.83 -1.28 6.07
CA THR A 54 -21.56 0.16 6.01
C THR A 54 -21.39 0.83 7.38
N SER A 55 -21.52 0.12 8.47
CA SER A 55 -21.15 0.60 9.82
C SER A 55 -19.68 0.32 10.18
N ARG A 56 -18.95 -0.43 9.35
CA ARG A 56 -17.55 -0.79 9.58
C ARG A 56 -16.64 -0.10 8.59
N LEU A 57 -15.55 0.44 9.08
CA LEU A 57 -14.49 1.01 8.26
C LEU A 57 -13.69 -0.10 7.55
N ARG A 58 -13.35 0.16 6.30
CA ARG A 58 -12.49 -0.69 5.47
C ARG A 58 -11.15 -0.02 5.16
N LYS A 59 -11.16 1.28 4.91
CA LYS A 59 -9.98 2.03 4.53
C LYS A 59 -10.04 3.49 4.98
N ILE A 60 -8.91 4.03 5.39
CA ILE A 60 -8.68 5.46 5.62
C ILE A 60 -7.48 5.86 4.78
N ASN A 61 -7.58 6.99 4.06
CA ASN A 61 -6.49 7.51 3.25
C ASN A 61 -5.86 8.75 3.92
N ASP A 62 -4.65 9.07 3.50
CA ASP A 62 -3.96 10.33 3.80
C ASP A 62 -3.68 10.55 5.31
N LEU A 63 -3.42 9.47 6.07
CA LEU A 63 -3.08 9.58 7.49
C LEU A 63 -1.78 10.37 7.71
N THR A 64 -0.80 10.19 6.83
CA THR A 64 0.48 10.92 6.88
C THR A 64 0.32 12.43 6.69
N LEU A 65 -0.68 12.87 5.95
CA LEU A 65 -0.95 14.30 5.72
C LEU A 65 -1.72 14.94 6.88
N ASN A 66 -2.51 14.15 7.61
CA ASN A 66 -3.43 14.64 8.63
C ASN A 66 -2.95 14.37 10.06
N HIS A 67 -1.98 13.49 10.27
CA HIS A 67 -1.50 13.06 11.58
C HIS A 67 0.02 13.01 11.64
N GLN A 68 0.62 13.88 12.43
CA GLN A 68 2.06 14.03 12.56
C GLN A 68 2.78 12.71 12.89
N TYR A 69 2.22 11.87 13.76
CA TYR A 69 2.85 10.62 14.15
C TYR A 69 3.01 9.66 12.96
N PHE A 70 1.99 9.54 12.09
CA PHE A 70 2.09 8.72 10.86
C PHE A 70 3.14 9.29 9.91
N PHE A 71 3.21 10.61 9.79
CA PHE A 71 4.25 11.26 8.98
C PHE A 71 5.66 10.95 9.51
N GLU A 72 5.88 11.01 10.84
CA GLU A 72 7.19 10.68 11.43
C GLU A 72 7.58 9.22 11.19
N ILE A 73 6.63 8.28 11.31
CA ILE A 73 6.90 6.87 10.99
C ILE A 73 7.21 6.69 9.51
N SER A 74 6.51 7.36 8.60
CA SER A 74 6.74 7.22 7.15
C SER A 74 8.16 7.64 6.73
N LYS A 75 8.84 8.48 7.49
CA LYS A 75 10.22 8.93 7.21
C LYS A 75 11.29 8.26 8.08
N LYS A 76 10.96 7.16 8.77
CA LYS A 76 11.98 6.41 9.53
C LYS A 76 13.16 6.05 8.66
N THR A 77 14.35 6.20 9.23
CA THR A 77 15.62 5.93 8.54
C THR A 77 15.70 4.49 8.04
N GLU A 78 15.20 3.53 8.81
CA GLU A 78 15.17 2.12 8.45
C GLU A 78 14.32 1.89 7.19
N ILE A 79 13.15 2.51 7.09
CA ILE A 79 12.28 2.43 5.90
C ILE A 79 12.96 3.12 4.72
N LEU A 80 13.40 4.38 4.89
CA LEU A 80 14.00 5.15 3.80
C LEU A 80 15.30 4.54 3.26
N ASN A 81 16.10 3.87 4.10
CA ASN A 81 17.31 3.15 3.64
C ASN A 81 16.98 1.98 2.72
N VAL A 82 15.84 1.33 2.92
CA VAL A 82 15.34 0.27 2.04
C VAL A 82 14.83 0.87 0.73
N ILE A 83 13.98 1.90 0.83
CA ILE A 83 13.40 2.60 -0.33
C ILE A 83 14.50 3.16 -1.24
N GLU A 84 15.52 3.82 -0.66
CA GLU A 84 16.64 4.40 -1.41
C GLU A 84 17.37 3.39 -2.29
N LYS A 85 17.53 2.15 -1.83
CA LYS A 85 18.15 1.08 -2.62
C LYS A 85 17.33 0.71 -3.85
N CYS A 86 16.01 0.84 -3.78
CA CYS A 86 15.10 0.41 -4.85
C CYS A 86 14.80 1.53 -5.86
N ILE A 87 14.61 2.78 -5.40
CA ILE A 87 14.16 3.88 -6.28
C ILE A 87 15.13 5.08 -6.32
N GLY A 88 16.27 4.96 -5.66
CA GLY A 88 17.30 6.01 -5.60
C GLY A 88 17.13 6.98 -4.43
N PRO A 89 18.08 7.94 -4.27
CA PRO A 89 18.23 8.73 -3.06
C PRO A 89 17.20 9.86 -2.89
N ASP A 90 16.52 10.26 -3.95
CA ASP A 90 15.63 11.41 -3.96
C ASP A 90 14.17 10.93 -3.82
N ILE A 91 13.67 10.90 -2.59
CA ILE A 91 12.42 10.21 -2.21
C ILE A 91 11.35 11.20 -1.79
N LYS A 92 10.18 11.11 -2.39
CA LYS A 92 8.96 11.80 -1.97
C LYS A 92 7.88 10.82 -1.50
N LEU A 93 7.05 11.29 -0.59
CA LEU A 93 5.83 10.59 -0.19
C LEU A 93 4.75 10.84 -1.24
N PHE A 94 4.21 9.79 -1.85
CA PHE A 94 3.07 9.89 -2.74
C PHE A 94 1.75 9.95 -1.96
N GLY A 95 1.60 9.09 -0.95
CA GLY A 95 0.42 9.00 -0.12
C GLY A 95 0.41 7.74 0.71
N ASP A 96 -0.67 7.52 1.44
CA ASP A 96 -0.83 6.33 2.27
C ASP A 96 -2.28 5.87 2.42
N GLN A 97 -2.45 4.61 2.78
CA GLN A 97 -3.75 3.97 2.98
C GLN A 97 -3.67 2.99 4.15
N LEU A 98 -4.50 3.21 5.16
CA LEU A 98 -4.73 2.21 6.20
C LEU A 98 -5.87 1.29 5.78
N PHE A 99 -5.57 0.01 5.65
CA PHE A 99 -6.53 -1.03 5.33
C PHE A 99 -6.96 -1.78 6.59
N MET A 100 -8.25 -1.83 6.81
CA MET A 100 -8.88 -2.59 7.89
C MET A 100 -9.76 -3.67 7.28
N LYS A 101 -9.46 -4.92 7.59
CA LYS A 101 -10.23 -6.07 7.10
C LYS A 101 -10.89 -6.77 8.31
N PRO A 102 -12.13 -6.42 8.66
CA PRO A 102 -12.84 -7.05 9.76
C PRO A 102 -13.16 -8.52 9.45
N PRO A 103 -13.62 -9.33 10.44
CA PRO A 103 -14.16 -10.65 10.19
C PRO A 103 -15.24 -10.63 9.10
N GLY A 104 -15.11 -11.52 8.10
CA GLY A 104 -15.96 -11.52 6.90
C GLY A 104 -15.63 -10.43 5.88
N GLY A 105 -14.58 -9.65 6.12
CA GLY A 105 -14.13 -8.62 5.18
C GLY A 105 -13.73 -9.20 3.83
N VAL A 106 -14.16 -8.52 2.76
CA VAL A 106 -14.04 -9.03 1.39
C VAL A 106 -12.63 -8.94 0.85
N GLU A 107 -12.37 -9.75 -0.17
CA GLU A 107 -11.13 -9.69 -0.94
C GLU A 107 -10.94 -8.34 -1.67
N LYS A 108 -9.71 -8.05 -2.05
CA LYS A 108 -9.37 -7.07 -3.09
C LYS A 108 -8.84 -7.85 -4.28
N THR A 109 -9.46 -7.65 -5.43
CA THR A 109 -9.12 -8.36 -6.67
C THR A 109 -7.75 -7.96 -7.23
N SER A 110 -7.25 -8.76 -8.18
CA SER A 110 -5.92 -8.57 -8.79
C SER A 110 -5.81 -7.23 -9.52
N HIS A 111 -4.81 -6.45 -9.13
CA HIS A 111 -4.54 -5.12 -9.65
C HIS A 111 -3.04 -4.76 -9.54
N GLN A 112 -2.67 -3.65 -10.13
CA GLN A 112 -1.42 -2.93 -9.93
C GLN A 112 -1.76 -1.56 -9.35
N ASP A 113 -0.87 -0.97 -8.54
CA ASP A 113 -1.09 0.36 -7.95
C ASP A 113 -0.89 1.49 -8.97
N SER A 114 0.19 1.41 -9.77
CA SER A 114 0.62 2.49 -10.67
C SER A 114 -0.41 2.99 -11.68
N PRO A 115 -1.26 2.15 -12.27
CA PRO A 115 -2.28 2.66 -13.20
C PRO A 115 -3.29 3.64 -12.59
N TYR A 116 -3.36 3.69 -11.26
CA TYR A 116 -4.18 4.67 -10.53
C TYR A 116 -3.41 5.95 -10.16
N PHE A 117 -2.10 5.99 -10.42
CA PHE A 117 -1.22 7.09 -10.01
C PHE A 117 -0.66 7.80 -11.24
N PRO A 118 -1.02 9.07 -11.49
CA PRO A 118 -0.63 9.79 -12.70
C PRO A 118 0.81 10.32 -12.61
N ILE A 119 1.78 9.42 -12.56
CA ILE A 119 3.22 9.73 -12.54
C ILE A 119 3.98 8.96 -13.62
N SER A 120 5.04 9.55 -14.16
CA SER A 120 5.95 8.93 -15.13
C SER A 120 7.41 9.34 -14.86
N PRO A 121 8.40 8.41 -14.85
CA PRO A 121 8.18 6.96 -14.91
C PRO A 121 7.41 6.46 -13.68
N MET A 122 6.76 5.30 -13.81
CA MET A 122 6.04 4.63 -12.72
C MET A 122 7.03 4.00 -11.71
N ASN A 123 7.99 4.79 -11.23
CA ASN A 123 9.03 4.39 -10.29
C ASN A 123 8.56 4.67 -8.85
N LEU A 124 7.67 3.82 -8.38
CA LEU A 124 7.04 3.89 -7.07
C LEU A 124 7.13 2.55 -6.38
N ILE A 125 7.37 2.57 -5.07
CA ILE A 125 7.43 1.41 -4.21
C ILE A 125 6.44 1.57 -3.05
N THR A 126 5.68 0.54 -2.77
CA THR A 126 4.77 0.48 -1.63
C THR A 126 5.44 -0.27 -0.49
N CYS A 127 5.54 0.37 0.68
CA CYS A 127 5.85 -0.27 1.96
C CYS A 127 4.51 -0.59 2.64
N TRP A 128 4.16 -1.87 2.70
CA TRP A 128 2.95 -2.32 3.38
C TRP A 128 3.31 -2.94 4.73
N ILE A 129 2.96 -2.27 5.83
CA ILE A 129 3.30 -2.64 7.19
C ILE A 129 2.15 -3.42 7.82
N ALA A 130 2.44 -4.62 8.34
CA ALA A 130 1.51 -5.43 9.12
C ALA A 130 1.41 -4.86 10.54
N LEU A 131 0.26 -4.31 10.93
CA LEU A 131 0.03 -3.82 12.28
C LEU A 131 -0.44 -4.94 13.24
N GLU A 132 -0.92 -6.03 12.69
CA GLU A 132 -1.32 -7.27 13.35
C GLU A 132 -0.74 -8.44 12.57
N ASP A 133 -0.71 -9.66 13.14
CA ASP A 133 -0.27 -10.85 12.41
C ASP A 133 -1.13 -11.07 11.18
N VAL A 134 -0.49 -11.29 10.04
CA VAL A 134 -1.12 -11.48 8.73
C VAL A 134 -0.94 -12.92 8.28
N THR A 135 -2.05 -13.61 8.01
CA THR A 135 -2.12 -15.01 7.63
C THR A 135 -2.99 -15.20 6.39
N GLU A 136 -2.97 -16.36 5.78
CA GLU A 136 -3.91 -16.68 4.70
C GLU A 136 -5.36 -16.63 5.16
N GLU A 137 -5.63 -17.06 6.39
CA GLU A 137 -6.98 -17.09 6.96
C GLU A 137 -7.56 -15.69 7.12
N ASN A 138 -6.75 -14.69 7.55
CA ASN A 138 -7.21 -13.32 7.72
C ASN A 138 -7.01 -12.44 6.48
N GLY A 139 -6.70 -13.05 5.34
CA GLY A 139 -6.66 -12.40 4.04
C GLY A 139 -5.36 -11.67 3.75
N CYS A 140 -4.22 -12.37 3.84
CA CYS A 140 -2.93 -11.85 3.43
C CYS A 140 -2.93 -11.36 1.98
N MET A 141 -1.94 -10.56 1.62
CA MET A 141 -1.67 -10.24 0.21
C MET A 141 -1.11 -11.47 -0.50
N LYS A 142 -1.38 -11.53 -1.80
CA LYS A 142 -0.84 -12.51 -2.73
C LYS A 142 -0.20 -11.77 -3.89
N PHE A 143 1.04 -12.08 -4.19
CA PHE A 143 1.84 -11.46 -5.24
C PHE A 143 2.13 -12.44 -6.36
N ILE A 144 2.16 -11.95 -7.61
CA ILE A 144 2.68 -12.70 -8.76
C ILE A 144 4.11 -12.26 -9.02
N PRO A 145 5.13 -13.05 -8.62
CA PRO A 145 6.54 -12.67 -8.78
C PRO A 145 6.89 -12.35 -10.24
N GLY A 146 7.67 -11.28 -10.45
CA GLY A 146 8.13 -10.85 -11.76
C GLY A 146 7.08 -10.13 -12.62
N SER A 147 5.82 -10.07 -12.20
CA SER A 147 4.74 -9.45 -12.99
C SER A 147 4.91 -7.94 -13.22
N HIS A 148 5.71 -7.25 -12.40
CA HIS A 148 6.04 -5.84 -12.61
C HIS A 148 6.80 -5.58 -13.92
N GLN A 149 7.51 -6.59 -14.44
CA GLN A 149 8.26 -6.53 -15.70
C GLN A 149 7.33 -6.52 -16.92
N LEU A 150 6.05 -6.88 -16.77
CA LEU A 150 5.04 -6.81 -17.83
C LEU A 150 4.60 -5.37 -18.14
N GLY A 151 5.03 -4.38 -17.35
CA GLY A 151 4.57 -3.01 -17.45
C GLY A 151 3.14 -2.84 -16.92
N ALA A 152 2.51 -1.73 -17.29
CA ALA A 152 1.13 -1.44 -16.87
C ALA A 152 0.13 -2.31 -17.65
N LEU A 153 -0.64 -3.11 -16.92
CA LEU A 153 -1.70 -3.95 -17.47
C LEU A 153 -3.05 -3.21 -17.45
N PRO A 154 -3.97 -3.52 -18.38
CA PRO A 154 -5.30 -2.93 -18.36
C PRO A 154 -6.10 -3.37 -17.14
N HIS A 155 -6.76 -2.43 -16.47
CA HIS A 155 -7.74 -2.68 -15.41
C HIS A 155 -9.14 -2.48 -16.00
N SER A 156 -9.56 -3.37 -16.90
CA SER A 156 -10.72 -3.18 -17.78
C SER A 156 -11.91 -4.05 -17.45
N GLU A 157 -11.77 -5.02 -16.54
CA GLU A 157 -12.84 -5.91 -16.17
C GLU A 157 -13.53 -5.46 -14.88
N LYS A 158 -14.84 -5.27 -14.92
CA LYS A 158 -15.64 -4.92 -13.75
C LYS A 158 -15.69 -6.06 -12.74
N TRP A 159 -15.53 -5.69 -11.48
CA TRP A 159 -15.65 -6.61 -10.36
C TRP A 159 -16.55 -6.00 -9.29
N MET A 160 -17.56 -6.75 -8.88
CA MET A 160 -18.56 -6.31 -7.93
C MET A 160 -18.46 -7.10 -6.64
N VAL A 161 -18.45 -6.40 -5.50
CA VAL A 161 -18.58 -7.00 -4.17
C VAL A 161 -19.59 -6.19 -3.35
N GLY A 162 -20.72 -6.78 -3.05
CA GLY A 162 -21.83 -6.04 -2.44
C GLY A 162 -22.20 -4.83 -3.32
N ASN A 163 -22.23 -3.66 -2.75
CA ASN A 163 -22.52 -2.40 -3.46
C ASN A 163 -21.28 -1.70 -4.05
N ARG A 164 -20.10 -2.35 -3.97
CA ARG A 164 -18.85 -1.79 -4.46
C ARG A 164 -18.53 -2.31 -5.85
N GLU A 165 -18.36 -1.38 -6.80
CA GLU A 165 -17.73 -1.66 -8.08
C GLU A 165 -16.23 -1.34 -8.00
N ASP A 166 -15.41 -2.21 -8.54
CA ASP A 166 -13.97 -2.02 -8.69
C ASP A 166 -13.55 -2.51 -10.08
N MET A 167 -12.37 -2.12 -10.51
CA MET A 167 -11.78 -2.59 -11.77
C MET A 167 -10.67 -3.58 -11.45
N ARG A 168 -10.54 -4.62 -12.26
CA ARG A 168 -9.48 -5.62 -12.12
C ARG A 168 -8.78 -5.87 -13.44
N ILE A 169 -7.60 -6.45 -13.34
CA ILE A 169 -6.89 -7.00 -14.48
C ILE A 169 -7.71 -8.22 -14.99
N PRO A 170 -7.97 -8.32 -16.32
CA PRO A 170 -8.60 -9.51 -16.90
C PRO A 170 -7.84 -10.79 -16.54
N LYS A 171 -8.57 -11.85 -16.20
CA LYS A 171 -7.98 -13.10 -15.71
C LYS A 171 -7.11 -13.82 -16.73
N ASP A 172 -7.36 -13.62 -18.01
CA ASP A 172 -6.57 -14.18 -19.11
C ASP A 172 -5.18 -13.55 -19.27
N LEU A 173 -4.97 -12.36 -18.67
CA LEU A 173 -3.69 -11.67 -18.67
C LEU A 173 -2.76 -12.05 -17.50
N ILE A 174 -3.28 -12.80 -16.52
CA ILE A 174 -2.54 -13.19 -15.32
C ILE A 174 -2.69 -14.67 -15.03
N GLN A 175 -1.67 -15.29 -14.44
CA GLN A 175 -1.71 -16.71 -14.06
C GLN A 175 -1.71 -16.82 -12.52
N ASP A 176 -2.88 -16.96 -11.92
CA ASP A 176 -3.06 -17.06 -10.46
C ASP A 176 -2.27 -18.23 -9.82
N LYS A 177 -1.92 -19.27 -10.61
CA LYS A 177 -1.15 -20.43 -10.12
C LYS A 177 0.26 -20.08 -9.62
N ASP A 178 0.80 -18.94 -10.03
CA ASP A 178 2.14 -18.49 -9.66
C ASP A 178 2.11 -17.53 -8.44
N GLU A 179 0.95 -17.36 -7.82
CA GLU A 179 0.81 -16.49 -6.66
C GLU A 179 1.57 -16.99 -5.42
N VAL A 180 2.22 -16.06 -4.72
CA VAL A 180 2.87 -16.28 -3.43
C VAL A 180 2.12 -15.56 -2.33
N SER A 181 1.73 -16.28 -1.28
CA SER A 181 1.08 -15.70 -0.10
C SER A 181 2.08 -14.95 0.77
N ILE A 182 1.78 -13.71 1.10
CA ILE A 182 2.63 -12.84 1.92
C ILE A 182 2.09 -12.80 3.35
N CYS A 183 2.47 -13.81 4.13
CA CYS A 183 2.18 -13.87 5.57
C CYS A 183 3.27 -13.10 6.33
N LEU A 184 2.86 -12.22 7.24
CA LEU A 184 3.77 -11.34 7.97
C LEU A 184 3.43 -11.37 9.46
N LYS A 185 4.47 -11.30 10.30
CA LYS A 185 4.31 -10.99 11.72
C LYS A 185 4.02 -9.51 11.90
N ALA A 186 3.29 -9.17 12.96
CA ALA A 186 3.05 -7.79 13.35
C ALA A 186 4.38 -7.03 13.48
N GLY A 187 4.45 -5.80 12.98
CA GLY A 187 5.67 -4.99 12.91
C GLY A 187 6.56 -5.24 11.70
N SER A 188 6.30 -6.30 10.92
CA SER A 188 7.02 -6.58 9.66
C SER A 188 6.37 -5.86 8.48
N ALA A 189 7.09 -5.77 7.35
CA ALA A 189 6.58 -5.14 6.14
C ALA A 189 6.90 -5.95 4.88
N SER A 190 6.07 -5.82 3.87
CA SER A 190 6.42 -6.12 2.48
C SER A 190 6.69 -4.81 1.73
N PHE A 191 7.68 -4.87 0.85
CA PHE A 191 8.01 -3.80 -0.09
C PHE A 191 7.75 -4.33 -1.49
N HIS A 192 6.95 -3.63 -2.27
CA HIS A 192 6.61 -4.10 -3.61
C HIS A 192 6.54 -2.95 -4.63
N HIS A 193 6.94 -3.29 -5.85
CA HIS A 193 6.86 -2.37 -6.99
C HIS A 193 5.40 -2.07 -7.32
N SER A 194 5.08 -0.83 -7.64
CA SER A 194 3.72 -0.39 -7.95
C SER A 194 3.10 -1.05 -9.20
N LEU A 195 3.92 -1.65 -10.05
CA LEU A 195 3.48 -2.47 -11.19
C LEU A 195 3.40 -3.97 -10.87
N LEU A 196 3.69 -4.40 -9.64
CA LEU A 196 3.52 -5.78 -9.25
C LEU A 196 2.03 -6.13 -9.19
N VAL A 197 1.61 -7.18 -9.90
CA VAL A 197 0.24 -7.69 -9.82
C VAL A 197 0.04 -8.32 -8.45
N HIS A 198 -0.98 -7.83 -7.76
CA HIS A 198 -1.30 -8.32 -6.41
C HIS A 198 -2.79 -8.26 -6.10
N ARG A 199 -3.18 -9.05 -5.12
CA ARG A 199 -4.53 -9.07 -4.55
C ARG A 199 -4.49 -9.38 -3.06
N SER A 200 -5.61 -9.36 -2.36
CA SER A 200 -5.70 -9.87 -0.99
C SER A 200 -6.93 -10.75 -0.80
N GLY A 201 -6.77 -11.84 -0.04
CA GLY A 201 -7.87 -12.76 0.26
C GLY A 201 -8.94 -12.14 1.16
N SER A 202 -10.08 -12.82 1.30
CA SER A 202 -11.09 -12.48 2.32
C SER A 202 -10.57 -12.79 3.71
N ASN A 203 -11.10 -12.10 4.73
CA ASN A 203 -10.82 -12.41 6.12
C ASN A 203 -11.85 -13.43 6.65
N ASN A 204 -11.45 -14.67 6.74
CA ASN A 204 -12.26 -15.78 7.26
C ASN A 204 -12.00 -16.04 8.77
N SER A 205 -11.11 -15.25 9.40
CA SER A 205 -10.79 -15.36 10.80
C SER A 205 -11.79 -14.58 11.68
N PRO A 206 -11.86 -14.86 12.99
CA PRO A 206 -12.69 -14.10 13.92
C PRO A 206 -12.09 -12.74 14.32
N HIS A 207 -10.90 -12.39 13.85
CA HIS A 207 -10.18 -11.18 14.22
C HIS A 207 -10.05 -10.21 13.05
N SER A 208 -10.07 -8.90 13.33
CA SER A 208 -9.72 -7.88 12.34
C SER A 208 -8.24 -7.98 11.94
N ARG A 209 -7.91 -7.50 10.74
CA ARG A 209 -6.55 -7.38 10.27
C ARG A 209 -6.31 -5.96 9.76
N LYS A 210 -5.37 -5.25 10.39
CA LYS A 210 -4.96 -3.90 10.03
C LYS A 210 -3.60 -3.93 9.34
N GLY A 211 -3.47 -3.21 8.23
CA GLY A 211 -2.22 -3.02 7.51
C GLY A 211 -2.16 -1.63 6.91
N TRP A 212 -0.97 -1.03 6.94
CA TRP A 212 -0.76 0.33 6.49
C TRP A 212 0.17 0.35 5.28
N ALA A 213 -0.36 0.77 4.13
CA ALA A 213 0.38 0.96 2.88
C ALA A 213 0.87 2.40 2.77
N ILE A 214 2.16 2.58 2.56
CA ILE A 214 2.80 3.87 2.34
C ILE A 214 3.46 3.83 0.96
N HIS A 215 3.12 4.78 0.10
CA HIS A 215 3.61 4.85 -1.27
C HIS A 215 4.72 5.89 -1.39
N TYR A 216 5.89 5.42 -1.81
CA TYR A 216 7.08 6.25 -2.03
C TYR A 216 7.40 6.32 -3.51
N MET A 217 7.75 7.50 -3.99
CA MET A 217 8.13 7.71 -5.39
C MET A 217 9.47 8.44 -5.50
N SER A 218 10.12 8.27 -6.64
CA SER A 218 11.27 9.10 -6.98
C SER A 218 10.84 10.55 -7.19
N SER A 219 11.58 11.49 -6.60
CA SER A 219 11.34 12.92 -6.82
C SER A 219 11.65 13.37 -8.27
N LYS A 220 12.19 12.46 -9.10
CA LYS A 220 12.43 12.66 -10.54
C LYS A 220 11.24 12.27 -11.41
N SER A 221 10.19 11.67 -10.84
CA SER A 221 8.96 11.39 -11.57
C SER A 221 8.24 12.69 -11.96
N LYS A 222 7.48 12.66 -13.04
CA LYS A 222 6.67 13.78 -13.52
C LYS A 222 5.19 13.48 -13.29
N TRP A 223 4.43 14.50 -12.95
CA TRP A 223 2.99 14.43 -12.93
C TRP A 223 2.45 14.38 -14.35
N THR A 224 1.56 13.44 -14.65
CA THR A 224 1.05 13.20 -16.01
C THR A 224 -0.41 13.56 -16.19
N ASP A 225 -1.12 13.88 -15.11
CA ASP A 225 -2.49 14.37 -15.21
C ASP A 225 -2.48 15.87 -15.53
N SER A 226 -3.06 16.25 -16.69
CA SER A 226 -3.14 17.63 -17.13
C SER A 226 -4.36 18.37 -16.58
N ASP A 227 -5.36 17.63 -16.13
CA ASP A 227 -6.66 18.16 -15.72
C ASP A 227 -6.69 18.48 -14.23
N ASP A 228 -5.83 17.79 -13.45
CA ASP A 228 -5.70 18.01 -12.02
C ASP A 228 -4.42 18.79 -11.67
N LEU A 229 -4.56 19.70 -10.71
CA LEU A 229 -3.40 20.38 -10.14
C LEU A 229 -2.48 19.36 -9.45
N LYS A 230 -1.21 19.39 -9.83
CA LYS A 230 -0.18 18.56 -9.20
C LYS A 230 -0.17 18.79 -7.68
N PRO A 231 -0.36 17.76 -6.85
CA PRO A 231 -0.27 17.88 -5.40
C PRO A 231 1.15 18.27 -4.95
N ASN A 232 1.24 18.89 -3.79
CA ASN A 232 2.54 19.12 -3.15
C ASN A 232 2.94 17.86 -2.36
N PHE A 233 3.78 17.04 -2.96
CA PHE A 233 4.27 15.81 -2.34
C PHE A 233 5.45 16.10 -1.40
N PRO A 234 5.39 15.68 -0.11
CA PRO A 234 6.47 15.91 0.84
C PRO A 234 7.77 15.23 0.40
N LEU A 235 8.87 15.99 0.43
CA LEU A 235 10.22 15.45 0.28
C LEU A 235 10.63 14.80 1.60
N LEU A 236 10.97 13.50 1.56
CA LEU A 236 11.38 12.74 2.73
C LEU A 236 12.91 12.58 2.83
N ARG A 237 13.59 12.50 1.67
CA ARG A 237 15.04 12.36 1.57
C ARG A 237 15.55 12.92 0.24
N GLY A 238 16.82 13.36 0.22
CA GLY A 238 17.50 13.83 -0.98
C GLY A 238 17.05 15.21 -1.45
N ALA A 239 16.85 15.38 -2.75
CA ALA A 239 16.54 16.65 -3.38
C ALA A 239 15.24 16.58 -4.22
N SER A 240 14.56 17.73 -4.36
CA SER A 240 13.52 17.93 -5.36
C SER A 240 14.17 18.35 -6.67
N HIS A 241 13.55 17.97 -7.80
CA HIS A 241 14.04 18.29 -9.14
C HIS A 241 13.09 19.25 -9.85
N PRO A 242 13.61 20.21 -10.63
CA PRO A 242 12.78 21.11 -11.44
C PRO A 242 11.85 20.31 -12.37
N ASP A 243 10.64 20.78 -12.56
CA ASP A 243 9.61 20.20 -13.44
C ASP A 243 9.20 18.74 -13.12
N CYS A 244 9.56 18.25 -11.93
CA CYS A 244 9.16 16.95 -11.40
C CYS A 244 8.11 17.08 -10.28
N VAL A 245 7.63 15.92 -9.75
CA VAL A 245 6.67 15.88 -8.64
C VAL A 245 7.20 16.51 -7.38
#